data_7a781f1e15932b9b4ff56b2cfaa75e9c
#
_entry.id   7a781f1e15932b9b4ff56b2cfaa75e9c
#
_cell.length_a   1.000
_cell.length_b   1.000
_cell.length_c   1.000
_cell.angle_alpha   90.00
_cell.angle_beta   90.00
_cell.angle_gamma   90.00
#
_symmetry.space_group_name_H-M   'P 1'
#
loop_
_entity.id
_entity.type
_entity.pdbx_description
1 polymer ?
#
loop_
_entity_poly.entity_id
_entity_poly.type
_entity_poly.pdbx_seq_one_letter_code
_entity_poly.pdbx_strand_id
1 'polypeptide(L)'
;NVFTIANINMSSSAYIEESDDARRQMQSFFAMAQLGYKESLYLDVTARNDWSSTLAFTERKSRGFFYPSVGLSWIIPKSFSMPSLISFGKVRASWSKVGNDIPLFVSNTVGHIAAGGIPQPNDTAPFGTLKPEMSSSFEIGTEWKFFDYRMDVDLTFYKTNTKNQLFSLPSSAGAAYKYYFVNAGNIQNMGVELTLGAVPILTNQFKWNTTLNFSRNKNEVKKLHDDLASFIQGDEGFSSSYTMRLVEGGSFGDIYGKAFERDKYGAIVYGRDGLPQEIGSGNTAKG
;
A
#
# COMPACT_ATOMS: atom_id res chain seq x y z
N ASN A 1 37.47 3.13 -10.18
CA ASN A 1 38.34 2.65 -9.12
C ASN A 1 37.54 1.65 -8.29
N VAL A 2 37.73 0.37 -8.59
CA VAL A 2 37.17 -0.71 -7.79
C VAL A 2 38.13 -0.93 -6.63
N PHE A 3 37.73 -0.59 -5.42
CA PHE A 3 38.42 -1.00 -4.23
C PHE A 3 38.01 -2.43 -3.87
N THR A 4 38.80 -3.38 -4.30
CA THR A 4 38.66 -4.75 -3.81
C THR A 4 39.32 -4.81 -2.45
N ILE A 5 38.55 -4.84 -1.39
CA ILE A 5 39.08 -5.20 -0.08
C ILE A 5 39.18 -6.72 -0.08
N ALA A 6 40.33 -7.24 -0.39
CA ALA A 6 40.68 -8.62 -0.11
C ALA A 6 40.61 -8.79 1.40
N ASN A 7 39.50 -9.21 1.93
CA ASN A 7 39.47 -9.46 3.34
C ASN A 7 40.11 -10.77 3.66
N ILE A 8 40.92 -10.63 4.54
CA ILE A 8 41.92 -11.52 5.07
C ILE A 8 41.35 -12.50 6.10
N ASN A 9 40.13 -12.30 6.53
CA ASN A 9 39.55 -13.17 7.54
C ASN A 9 38.59 -14.18 6.90
N MET A 10 39.11 -15.31 6.54
CA MET A 10 38.45 -16.45 5.92
C MET A 10 37.58 -17.21 6.91
N SER A 11 36.67 -16.58 7.62
CA SER A 11 35.61 -17.32 8.30
C SER A 11 34.58 -17.75 7.25
N SER A 12 33.94 -18.88 7.46
CA SER A 12 32.92 -19.45 6.54
C SER A 12 31.68 -18.54 6.35
N SER A 13 31.62 -17.44 7.07
CA SER A 13 30.58 -16.41 7.00
C SER A 13 31.09 -15.06 6.48
N ALA A 14 32.36 -14.95 6.10
CA ALA A 14 32.86 -13.72 5.49
C ALA A 14 32.48 -13.69 4.01
N TYR A 15 31.71 -12.71 3.60
CA TYR A 15 31.42 -12.39 2.19
C TYR A 15 31.91 -10.99 1.88
N ILE A 16 32.33 -10.81 0.65
CA ILE A 16 32.63 -9.49 0.11
C ILE A 16 31.33 -9.00 -0.50
N GLU A 17 30.75 -7.98 0.10
CA GLU A 17 29.64 -7.25 -0.49
C GLU A 17 30.24 -6.14 -1.37
N GLU A 18 30.19 -6.33 -2.66
CA GLU A 18 30.47 -5.28 -3.62
C GLU A 18 29.19 -4.45 -3.72
N SER A 19 29.20 -3.22 -3.19
CA SER A 19 28.08 -2.32 -3.41
C SER A 19 28.15 -1.87 -4.87
N ASP A 20 27.27 -2.40 -5.69
CA ASP A 20 27.04 -1.90 -7.05
C ASP A 20 26.68 -0.41 -6.96
N ASP A 21 27.30 0.40 -7.82
CA ASP A 21 26.90 1.79 -8.05
C ASP A 21 25.51 1.83 -8.70
N ALA A 22 24.51 1.42 -7.93
CA ALA A 22 23.12 1.38 -8.38
C ALA A 22 22.62 2.81 -8.56
N ARG A 23 22.44 3.24 -9.80
CA ARG A 23 21.94 4.57 -10.14
C ARG A 23 20.51 4.50 -10.62
N ARG A 24 19.65 5.26 -9.95
CA ARG A 24 18.28 5.51 -10.38
C ARG A 24 18.15 6.98 -10.77
N GLN A 25 17.58 7.23 -11.95
CA GLN A 25 17.27 8.56 -12.42
C GLN A 25 15.76 8.68 -12.64
N MET A 26 15.17 9.73 -12.10
CA MET A 26 13.78 10.09 -12.33
C MET A 26 13.72 11.53 -12.81
N GLN A 27 12.94 11.79 -13.85
CA GLN A 27 12.63 13.12 -14.36
C GLN A 27 11.13 13.32 -14.25
N SER A 28 10.72 14.50 -13.82
CA SER A 28 9.30 14.80 -13.58
C SER A 28 8.95 16.14 -14.21
N PHE A 29 7.80 16.18 -14.85
CA PHE A 29 7.13 17.42 -15.22
C PHE A 29 5.76 17.48 -14.55
N PHE A 30 5.46 18.61 -13.92
CA PHE A 30 4.17 18.80 -13.27
C PHE A 30 3.60 20.19 -13.56
N ALA A 31 2.29 20.27 -13.54
CA ALA A 31 1.54 21.50 -13.65
C ALA A 31 0.41 21.49 -12.62
N MET A 32 0.09 22.67 -12.10
CA MET A 32 -1.04 22.86 -11.20
C MET A 32 -1.80 24.12 -11.58
N ALA A 33 -3.11 24.06 -11.42
CA ALA A 33 -3.99 25.20 -11.59
C ALA A 33 -5.06 25.19 -10.51
N GLN A 34 -5.33 26.37 -9.94
CA GLN A 34 -6.42 26.60 -9.01
C GLN A 34 -7.32 27.69 -9.57
N LEU A 35 -8.60 27.40 -9.65
CA LEU A 35 -9.62 28.33 -10.11
C LEU A 35 -10.58 28.60 -8.97
N GLY A 36 -10.77 29.87 -8.63
CA GLY A 36 -11.70 30.32 -7.61
C GLY A 36 -12.87 31.10 -8.24
N TYR A 37 -14.09 30.78 -7.83
CA TYR A 37 -15.29 31.53 -8.23
C TYR A 37 -16.02 32.06 -7.02
N LYS A 38 -16.19 33.40 -6.99
CA LYS A 38 -16.91 34.15 -5.93
C LYS A 38 -16.49 33.76 -4.51
N GLU A 39 -15.23 33.46 -4.29
CA GLU A 39 -14.69 32.98 -2.99
C GLU A 39 -15.47 31.82 -2.36
N SER A 40 -16.33 31.18 -3.14
CA SER A 40 -17.19 30.11 -2.67
C SER A 40 -16.84 28.75 -3.26
N LEU A 41 -16.47 28.71 -4.53
CA LEU A 41 -16.16 27.47 -5.24
C LEU A 41 -14.70 27.50 -5.72
N TYR A 42 -13.98 26.43 -5.42
CA TYR A 42 -12.58 26.27 -5.82
C TYR A 42 -12.40 24.94 -6.54
N LEU A 43 -11.76 25.01 -7.70
CA LEU A 43 -11.37 23.86 -8.49
C LEU A 43 -9.84 23.80 -8.53
N ASP A 44 -9.29 22.72 -8.04
CA ASP A 44 -7.86 22.40 -8.07
C ASP A 44 -7.63 21.30 -9.10
N VAL A 45 -6.73 21.53 -10.03
CA VAL A 45 -6.32 20.54 -11.04
C VAL A 45 -4.82 20.41 -11.01
N THR A 46 -4.34 19.18 -10.88
CA THR A 46 -2.91 18.88 -11.00
C THR A 46 -2.66 17.79 -12.04
N ALA A 47 -1.55 17.90 -12.70
CA ALA A 47 -1.08 16.89 -13.64
C ALA A 47 0.41 16.71 -13.46
N ARG A 48 0.86 15.46 -13.35
CA ARG A 48 2.28 15.14 -13.27
C ARG A 48 2.58 13.95 -14.18
N ASN A 49 3.73 14.01 -14.83
CA ASN A 49 4.29 12.87 -15.56
C ASN A 49 5.72 12.64 -15.11
N ASP A 50 6.01 11.42 -14.71
CA ASP A 50 7.34 10.98 -14.28
C ASP A 50 7.91 10.00 -15.30
N TRP A 51 9.20 10.12 -15.60
CA TRP A 51 9.98 9.17 -16.39
C TRP A 51 11.05 8.58 -15.49
N SER A 52 11.12 7.25 -15.45
CA SER A 52 12.09 6.53 -14.62
C SER A 52 13.02 5.66 -15.44
N SER A 53 14.29 5.65 -15.04
CA SER A 53 15.30 4.76 -15.61
C SER A 53 15.02 3.28 -15.32
N THR A 54 14.29 2.97 -14.28
CA THR A 54 13.90 1.60 -13.90
C THR A 54 13.01 0.93 -14.94
N LEU A 55 12.30 1.74 -15.76
CA LEU A 55 11.45 1.26 -16.86
C LEU A 55 12.22 1.12 -18.20
N ALA A 56 13.53 1.37 -18.21
CA ALA A 56 14.32 1.40 -19.46
C ALA A 56 14.36 0.05 -20.18
N PHE A 57 14.31 -1.06 -19.43
CA PHE A 57 14.41 -2.41 -19.95
C PHE A 57 13.05 -3.11 -20.06
N THR A 58 11.97 -2.34 -19.95
CA THR A 58 10.61 -2.87 -20.13
C THR A 58 10.20 -2.74 -21.60
N GLU A 59 9.30 -3.60 -22.07
CA GLU A 59 8.74 -3.56 -23.44
C GLU A 59 7.84 -2.33 -23.68
N ARG A 60 7.67 -1.47 -22.70
CA ARG A 60 6.84 -0.27 -22.81
C ARG A 60 7.45 0.76 -23.75
N LYS A 61 6.66 1.24 -24.69
CA LYS A 61 7.06 2.33 -25.59
C LYS A 61 7.33 3.65 -24.85
N SER A 62 6.70 3.86 -23.69
CA SER A 62 6.90 5.04 -22.85
C SER A 62 7.42 4.63 -21.46
N ARG A 63 8.55 5.22 -21.07
CA ARG A 63 9.13 5.08 -19.72
C ARG A 63 8.45 5.96 -18.69
N GLY A 64 7.40 6.66 -19.10
CA GLY A 64 6.67 7.60 -18.25
C GLY A 64 5.37 7.04 -17.74
N PHE A 65 4.92 7.60 -16.64
CA PHE A 65 3.62 7.38 -16.07
C PHE A 65 2.99 8.71 -15.65
N PHE A 66 1.72 8.87 -16.03
CA PHE A 66 0.97 10.09 -15.85
C PHE A 66 -0.05 9.93 -14.73
N TYR A 67 -0.10 10.90 -13.85
CA TYR A 67 -1.07 10.96 -12.77
C TYR A 67 -1.69 12.35 -12.61
N PRO A 68 -2.97 12.44 -12.93
CA PRO A 68 -3.77 13.62 -12.70
C PRO A 68 -4.40 13.60 -11.30
N SER A 69 -4.77 14.79 -10.82
CA SER A 69 -5.74 14.93 -9.75
C SER A 69 -6.69 16.09 -10.01
N VAL A 70 -7.90 15.98 -9.49
CA VAL A 70 -8.88 17.05 -9.50
C VAL A 70 -9.55 17.11 -8.12
N GLY A 71 -9.66 18.30 -7.58
CA GLY A 71 -10.33 18.60 -6.32
C GLY A 71 -11.35 19.71 -6.51
N LEU A 72 -12.50 19.57 -5.86
CA LEU A 72 -13.54 20.59 -5.80
C LEU A 72 -13.84 20.89 -4.34
N SER A 73 -13.85 22.16 -3.99
CA SER A 73 -14.22 22.64 -2.65
C SER A 73 -15.27 23.72 -2.76
N TRP A 74 -16.33 23.60 -1.96
CA TRP A 74 -17.41 24.56 -1.90
C TRP A 74 -17.60 25.09 -0.50
N ILE A 75 -17.43 26.42 -0.31
CA ILE A 75 -17.65 27.14 0.93
C ILE A 75 -19.09 27.65 0.90
N ILE A 76 -19.97 26.96 1.62
CA ILE A 76 -21.41 27.15 1.55
C ILE A 76 -21.86 28.55 2.01
N PRO A 77 -21.35 29.11 3.14
CA PRO A 77 -21.75 30.44 3.62
C PRO A 77 -21.44 31.59 2.67
N LYS A 78 -20.56 31.37 1.70
CA LYS A 78 -20.28 32.37 0.65
C LYS A 78 -21.32 32.37 -0.48
N SER A 79 -22.10 31.29 -0.58
CA SER A 79 -23.16 31.15 -1.60
C SER A 79 -24.55 31.40 -1.05
N PHE A 80 -24.79 31.10 0.23
CA PHE A 80 -26.09 31.16 0.87
C PHE A 80 -26.01 31.82 2.24
N SER A 81 -27.05 32.52 2.64
CA SER A 81 -27.20 32.96 4.02
C SER A 81 -27.48 31.76 4.91
N MET A 82 -26.66 31.58 5.93
CA MET A 82 -26.77 30.48 6.88
C MET A 82 -27.46 30.96 8.16
N PRO A 83 -28.17 30.03 8.86
CA PRO A 83 -28.65 30.31 10.20
C PRO A 83 -27.48 30.72 11.14
N SER A 84 -27.73 31.60 12.11
CA SER A 84 -26.69 32.05 13.06
C SER A 84 -25.99 30.99 13.85
N LEU A 85 -26.62 29.81 13.95
CA LEU A 85 -26.03 28.59 14.54
C LEU A 85 -24.81 28.09 13.78
N ILE A 86 -24.77 28.26 12.47
CA ILE A 86 -23.73 27.72 11.57
C ILE A 86 -22.73 28.82 11.25
N SER A 87 -21.53 28.70 11.81
CA SER A 87 -20.44 29.65 11.63
C SER A 87 -19.64 29.40 10.35
N PHE A 88 -19.58 28.12 9.90
CA PHE A 88 -18.87 27.72 8.70
C PHE A 88 -19.41 26.40 8.16
N GLY A 89 -19.38 26.23 6.84
CA GLY A 89 -19.72 24.99 6.16
C GLY A 89 -18.94 24.84 4.86
N LYS A 90 -18.31 23.70 4.67
CA LYS A 90 -17.51 23.37 3.48
C LYS A 90 -17.77 21.93 3.08
N VAL A 91 -17.94 21.70 1.79
CA VAL A 91 -17.96 20.37 1.18
C VAL A 91 -16.76 20.28 0.24
N ARG A 92 -16.09 19.13 0.24
CA ARG A 92 -14.97 18.84 -0.64
C ARG A 92 -15.15 17.49 -1.29
N ALA A 93 -14.71 17.37 -2.53
CA ALA A 93 -14.60 16.10 -3.24
C ALA A 93 -13.30 16.11 -4.03
N SER A 94 -12.59 15.01 -4.05
CA SER A 94 -11.38 14.88 -4.84
C SER A 94 -11.25 13.50 -5.47
N TRP A 95 -10.61 13.48 -6.61
CA TRP A 95 -10.15 12.27 -7.25
C TRP A 95 -8.70 12.45 -7.66
N SER A 96 -7.89 11.44 -7.40
CA SER A 96 -6.47 11.45 -7.76
C SER A 96 -6.02 10.08 -8.24
N LYS A 97 -4.99 10.12 -9.07
CA LYS A 97 -4.28 8.93 -9.49
C LYS A 97 -2.79 9.15 -9.23
N VAL A 98 -2.14 8.18 -8.57
CA VAL A 98 -0.73 8.23 -8.21
C VAL A 98 -0.04 6.97 -8.70
N GLY A 99 1.12 7.13 -9.35
CA GLY A 99 1.96 6.02 -9.75
C GLY A 99 3.12 5.84 -8.78
N ASN A 100 3.50 4.60 -8.56
CA ASN A 100 4.71 4.25 -7.83
C ASN A 100 5.69 3.57 -8.78
N ASP A 101 6.96 3.96 -8.69
CA ASP A 101 8.02 3.39 -9.51
C ASP A 101 8.36 1.97 -9.03
N ILE A 102 9.05 1.22 -9.89
CA ILE A 102 9.48 -0.13 -9.59
C ILE A 102 10.87 -0.15 -8.95
N PRO A 103 11.19 -1.17 -8.14
CA PRO A 103 12.53 -1.34 -7.62
C PRO A 103 13.57 -1.51 -8.74
N LEU A 104 14.81 -1.19 -8.43
CA LEU A 104 15.94 -1.45 -9.34
C LEU A 104 16.08 -2.95 -9.61
N PHE A 105 16.60 -3.28 -10.79
CA PHE A 105 16.95 -4.65 -11.21
C PHE A 105 15.79 -5.63 -11.36
N VAL A 106 14.54 -5.19 -11.26
CA VAL A 106 13.38 -6.06 -11.51
C VAL A 106 13.18 -6.32 -13.00
N SER A 107 13.35 -5.29 -13.84
CA SER A 107 13.22 -5.42 -15.29
C SER A 107 14.49 -5.97 -15.97
N ASN A 108 15.63 -5.81 -15.33
CA ASN A 108 16.92 -6.32 -15.79
C ASN A 108 17.67 -6.86 -14.58
N THR A 109 17.50 -8.15 -14.32
CA THR A 109 18.11 -8.83 -13.17
C THR A 109 19.62 -8.95 -13.37
N VAL A 110 20.38 -8.66 -12.32
CA VAL A 110 21.84 -8.79 -12.30
C VAL A 110 22.24 -9.94 -11.38
N GLY A 111 23.23 -10.72 -11.79
CA GLY A 111 23.86 -11.69 -10.91
C GLY A 111 24.83 -10.99 -9.94
N HIS A 112 25.32 -11.71 -8.97
CA HIS A 112 26.33 -11.24 -8.02
C HIS A 112 27.53 -12.19 -7.97
N ILE A 113 28.64 -11.69 -7.48
CA ILE A 113 29.82 -12.49 -7.26
C ILE A 113 29.85 -12.93 -5.80
N ALA A 114 29.73 -14.24 -5.57
CA ALA A 114 29.79 -14.80 -4.24
C ALA A 114 31.23 -14.89 -3.70
N ALA A 115 31.38 -15.24 -2.42
CA ALA A 115 32.67 -15.47 -1.81
C ALA A 115 33.53 -16.44 -2.64
N GLY A 116 34.80 -16.10 -2.83
CA GLY A 116 35.71 -16.86 -3.69
C GLY A 116 35.67 -16.49 -5.17
N GLY A 117 34.96 -15.42 -5.57
CA GLY A 117 34.89 -14.94 -6.94
C GLY A 117 33.99 -15.78 -7.85
N ILE A 118 33.09 -16.56 -7.29
CA ILE A 118 32.16 -17.44 -8.03
C ILE A 118 30.96 -16.64 -8.50
N PRO A 119 30.73 -16.48 -9.84
CA PRO A 119 29.52 -15.85 -10.33
C PRO A 119 28.26 -16.62 -9.93
N GLN A 120 27.32 -15.92 -9.30
CA GLN A 120 25.99 -16.48 -9.02
C GLN A 120 24.96 -15.74 -9.87
N PRO A 121 24.21 -16.46 -10.72
CA PRO A 121 23.11 -15.88 -11.46
C PRO A 121 22.01 -15.42 -10.49
N ASN A 122 21.21 -14.46 -10.91
CA ASN A 122 20.05 -14.05 -10.15
C ASN A 122 19.02 -15.19 -10.09
N ASP A 123 18.47 -15.42 -8.91
CA ASP A 123 17.43 -16.44 -8.70
C ASP A 123 16.05 -16.00 -9.24
N THR A 124 15.90 -14.73 -9.63
CA THR A 124 14.64 -14.16 -10.08
C THR A 124 14.66 -13.90 -11.59
N ALA A 125 13.63 -14.39 -12.27
CA ALA A 125 13.47 -14.17 -13.71
C ALA A 125 13.30 -12.67 -14.04
N PRO A 126 13.92 -12.15 -15.11
CA PRO A 126 13.68 -10.80 -15.58
C PRO A 126 12.23 -10.66 -16.05
N PHE A 127 11.64 -9.49 -15.77
CA PHE A 127 10.23 -9.20 -16.07
C PHE A 127 10.09 -8.03 -17.03
N GLY A 128 9.99 -8.30 -18.33
CA GLY A 128 9.97 -7.29 -19.40
C GLY A 128 8.65 -6.54 -19.56
N THR A 129 7.51 -7.16 -19.20
CA THR A 129 6.17 -6.56 -19.38
C THR A 129 5.68 -5.76 -18.16
N LEU A 130 6.57 -5.41 -17.29
CA LEU A 130 6.30 -4.76 -16.02
C LEU A 130 5.59 -3.41 -16.16
N LYS A 131 4.58 -3.20 -15.31
CA LYS A 131 3.80 -1.96 -15.22
C LYS A 131 4.05 -1.31 -13.87
N PRO A 132 4.12 0.02 -13.77
CA PRO A 132 4.15 0.69 -12.49
C PRO A 132 2.86 0.43 -11.72
N GLU A 133 3.00 0.35 -10.40
CA GLU A 133 1.85 0.32 -9.50
C GLU A 133 1.08 1.63 -9.61
N MET A 134 -0.24 1.54 -9.61
CA MET A 134 -1.12 2.69 -9.75
C MET A 134 -2.21 2.67 -8.69
N SER A 135 -2.23 3.71 -7.85
CA SER A 135 -3.30 3.97 -6.88
C SER A 135 -4.26 5.02 -7.41
N SER A 136 -5.54 4.73 -7.36
CA SER A 136 -6.62 5.68 -7.67
C SER A 136 -7.46 5.88 -6.43
N SER A 137 -7.56 7.12 -5.98
CA SER A 137 -8.28 7.51 -4.77
C SER A 137 -9.43 8.45 -5.11
N PHE A 138 -10.55 8.22 -4.44
CA PHE A 138 -11.70 9.12 -4.39
C PHE A 138 -11.95 9.48 -2.93
N GLU A 139 -12.17 10.76 -2.67
CA GLU A 139 -12.47 11.28 -1.34
C GLU A 139 -13.60 12.27 -1.43
N ILE A 140 -14.52 12.20 -0.47
CA ILE A 140 -15.55 13.22 -0.23
C ILE A 140 -15.59 13.53 1.25
N GLY A 141 -15.63 14.82 1.57
CA GLY A 141 -15.64 15.28 2.96
C GLY A 141 -16.47 16.51 3.16
N THR A 142 -16.84 16.74 4.39
CA THR A 142 -17.59 17.93 4.81
C THR A 142 -17.10 18.41 6.16
N GLU A 143 -16.94 19.72 6.28
CA GLU A 143 -16.48 20.40 7.48
C GLU A 143 -17.53 21.44 7.89
N TRP A 144 -17.97 21.38 9.13
CA TRP A 144 -18.96 22.29 9.68
C TRP A 144 -18.46 22.86 11.00
N LYS A 145 -18.73 24.17 11.23
CA LYS A 145 -18.48 24.83 12.51
C LYS A 145 -19.74 25.53 12.99
N PHE A 146 -19.99 25.39 14.27
CA PHE A 146 -21.21 25.85 14.91
C PHE A 146 -20.89 26.71 16.12
N PHE A 147 -21.89 27.50 16.58
CA PHE A 147 -21.84 28.28 17.82
C PHE A 147 -20.59 29.17 17.90
N ASP A 148 -20.39 30.04 16.89
CA ASP A 148 -19.22 30.90 16.80
C ASP A 148 -17.89 30.15 16.96
N TYR A 149 -17.75 29.05 16.14
CA TYR A 149 -16.57 28.18 16.11
C TYR A 149 -16.28 27.39 17.40
N ARG A 150 -17.29 27.26 18.29
CA ARG A 150 -17.14 26.48 19.52
C ARG A 150 -17.32 24.98 19.35
N MET A 151 -17.87 24.57 18.25
CA MET A 151 -18.00 23.15 17.88
C MET A 151 -17.64 22.99 16.41
N ASP A 152 -16.84 21.99 16.11
CA ASP A 152 -16.48 21.59 14.75
C ASP A 152 -16.72 20.11 14.50
N VAL A 153 -17.09 19.82 13.28
CA VAL A 153 -17.34 18.46 12.78
C VAL A 153 -16.65 18.35 11.42
N ASP A 154 -15.72 17.43 11.26
CA ASP A 154 -15.15 17.05 9.96
C ASP A 154 -15.44 15.56 9.73
N LEU A 155 -16.13 15.27 8.64
CA LEU A 155 -16.46 13.92 8.21
C LEU A 155 -15.90 13.68 6.82
N THR A 156 -15.11 12.63 6.67
CA THR A 156 -14.51 12.24 5.39
C THR A 156 -14.79 10.78 5.10
N PHE A 157 -15.17 10.49 3.88
CA PHE A 157 -15.22 9.15 3.29
C PHE A 157 -14.17 9.07 2.19
N TYR A 158 -13.44 7.96 2.15
CA TYR A 158 -12.45 7.70 1.11
C TYR A 158 -12.54 6.28 0.57
N LYS A 159 -12.08 6.13 -0.67
CA LYS A 159 -11.93 4.84 -1.34
C LYS A 159 -10.72 4.89 -2.25
N THR A 160 -9.74 4.02 -1.99
CA THR A 160 -8.51 3.89 -2.76
C THR A 160 -8.41 2.48 -3.34
N ASN A 161 -8.10 2.39 -4.61
CA ASN A 161 -7.80 1.14 -5.30
C ASN A 161 -6.36 1.18 -5.82
N THR A 162 -5.54 0.25 -5.36
CA THR A 162 -4.16 0.05 -5.82
C THR A 162 -4.10 -1.15 -6.75
N LYS A 163 -3.62 -0.93 -7.97
CA LYS A 163 -3.55 -1.94 -9.04
C LYS A 163 -2.11 -2.14 -9.51
N ASN A 164 -1.87 -3.28 -10.15
CA ASN A 164 -0.56 -3.67 -10.70
C ASN A 164 0.55 -3.72 -9.64
N GLN A 165 0.23 -4.14 -8.43
CA GLN A 165 1.26 -4.38 -7.42
C GLN A 165 2.25 -5.43 -7.91
N LEU A 166 3.50 -5.26 -7.53
CA LEU A 166 4.56 -6.18 -7.88
C LEU A 166 4.65 -7.28 -6.81
N PHE A 167 4.41 -8.51 -7.22
CA PHE A 167 4.59 -9.67 -6.35
C PHE A 167 5.67 -10.59 -6.89
N SER A 168 6.49 -11.12 -5.98
CA SER A 168 7.43 -12.18 -6.27
C SER A 168 6.80 -13.52 -5.94
N LEU A 169 6.71 -14.40 -6.93
CA LEU A 169 6.12 -15.72 -6.79
C LEU A 169 7.19 -16.80 -6.97
N PRO A 170 7.14 -17.91 -6.21
CA PRO A 170 8.02 -19.03 -6.42
C PRO A 170 7.71 -19.73 -7.74
N SER A 171 8.74 -20.14 -8.45
CA SER A 171 8.62 -20.93 -9.67
C SER A 171 8.38 -22.41 -9.37
N SER A 172 7.92 -23.13 -10.38
CA SER A 172 7.79 -24.60 -10.29
C SER A 172 9.14 -25.27 -10.10
N ALA A 173 9.16 -26.43 -9.47
CA ALA A 173 10.37 -27.23 -9.32
C ALA A 173 10.99 -27.54 -10.69
N GLY A 174 12.28 -27.30 -10.85
CA GLY A 174 13.01 -27.48 -12.11
C GLY A 174 13.00 -26.30 -13.06
N ALA A 175 12.37 -25.17 -12.72
CA ALA A 175 12.48 -23.94 -13.49
C ALA A 175 13.91 -23.36 -13.42
N ALA A 176 14.30 -22.59 -14.44
CA ALA A 176 15.63 -21.95 -14.51
C ALA A 176 15.82 -20.89 -13.42
N TYR A 177 14.74 -20.31 -12.90
CA TYR A 177 14.74 -19.31 -11.84
C TYR A 177 13.88 -19.81 -10.68
N LYS A 178 14.23 -19.44 -9.46
CA LYS A 178 13.47 -19.79 -8.26
C LYS A 178 12.22 -18.92 -8.09
N TYR A 179 12.30 -17.66 -8.55
CA TYR A 179 11.23 -16.67 -8.42
C TYR A 179 10.96 -15.99 -9.76
N TYR A 180 9.76 -15.48 -9.89
CA TYR A 180 9.35 -14.59 -10.98
C TYR A 180 8.42 -13.51 -10.48
N PHE A 181 8.47 -12.35 -11.12
CA PHE A 181 7.59 -11.24 -10.77
C PHE A 181 6.31 -11.25 -11.59
N VAL A 182 5.22 -10.82 -10.97
CA VAL A 182 3.96 -10.54 -11.63
C VAL A 182 3.43 -9.19 -11.19
N ASN A 183 2.84 -8.44 -12.15
CA ASN A 183 1.99 -7.31 -11.79
C ASN A 183 0.58 -7.84 -11.56
N ALA A 184 0.16 -7.86 -10.35
CA ALA A 184 -1.12 -8.43 -9.98
C ALA A 184 -1.86 -7.55 -8.98
N GLY A 185 -3.09 -7.92 -8.73
CA GLY A 185 -3.88 -7.37 -7.67
C GLY A 185 -4.64 -6.09 -7.99
N ASN A 186 -5.75 -6.01 -7.29
CA ASN A 186 -6.51 -4.81 -7.04
C ASN A 186 -6.84 -4.83 -5.55
N ILE A 187 -6.10 -4.08 -4.76
CA ILE A 187 -6.32 -3.96 -3.32
C ILE A 187 -7.08 -2.68 -3.07
N GLN A 188 -8.20 -2.81 -2.39
CA GLN A 188 -9.08 -1.71 -2.06
C GLN A 188 -8.98 -1.37 -0.57
N ASN A 189 -8.80 -0.09 -0.28
CA ASN A 189 -8.99 0.50 1.03
C ASN A 189 -10.16 1.46 0.95
N MET A 190 -11.11 1.33 1.86
CA MET A 190 -12.22 2.27 1.99
C MET A 190 -12.50 2.52 3.46
N GLY A 191 -12.82 3.77 3.78
CA GLY A 191 -13.03 4.11 5.17
C GLY A 191 -13.77 5.41 5.38
N VAL A 192 -14.04 5.65 6.65
CA VAL A 192 -14.69 6.85 7.18
C VAL A 192 -13.83 7.40 8.30
N GLU A 193 -13.63 8.70 8.29
CA GLU A 193 -12.95 9.44 9.34
C GLU A 193 -13.87 10.53 9.85
N LEU A 194 -13.97 10.66 11.17
CA LEU A 194 -14.77 11.66 11.86
C LEU A 194 -13.92 12.34 12.91
N THR A 195 -13.85 13.64 12.84
CA THR A 195 -13.27 14.48 13.88
C THR A 195 -14.38 15.36 14.45
N LEU A 196 -14.54 15.34 15.77
CA LEU A 196 -15.44 16.22 16.52
C LEU A 196 -14.60 17.08 17.47
N GLY A 197 -14.65 18.38 17.29
CA GLY A 197 -14.02 19.33 18.21
C GLY A 197 -15.08 20.12 18.97
N ALA A 198 -14.79 20.46 20.22
CA ALA A 198 -15.65 21.33 21.01
C ALA A 198 -14.84 22.17 22.00
N VAL A 199 -15.37 23.35 22.29
CA VAL A 199 -14.92 24.25 23.36
C VAL A 199 -16.07 24.38 24.38
N PRO A 200 -16.27 23.36 25.26
CA PRO A 200 -17.40 23.37 26.20
C PRO A 200 -17.37 24.57 27.14
N ILE A 201 -16.18 24.92 27.61
CA ILE A 201 -16.00 26.04 28.53
C ILE A 201 -15.03 27.05 27.91
N LEU A 202 -15.50 28.29 27.83
CA LEU A 202 -14.72 29.44 27.38
C LEU A 202 -15.04 30.63 28.27
N THR A 203 -14.07 31.02 29.10
CA THR A 203 -14.11 32.20 29.94
C THR A 203 -12.86 33.05 29.75
N ASN A 204 -12.79 34.22 30.33
CA ASN A 204 -11.59 35.05 30.24
C ASN A 204 -10.35 34.41 30.88
N GLN A 205 -10.51 33.46 31.79
CA GLN A 205 -9.43 32.85 32.58
C GLN A 205 -9.24 31.36 32.27
N PHE A 206 -10.23 30.69 31.63
CA PHE A 206 -10.20 29.28 31.40
C PHE A 206 -10.81 28.92 30.05
N LYS A 207 -10.08 28.10 29.28
CA LYS A 207 -10.55 27.54 28.02
C LYS A 207 -10.33 26.02 28.04
N TRP A 208 -11.41 25.27 27.85
CA TRP A 208 -11.33 23.83 27.68
C TRP A 208 -11.62 23.45 26.23
N ASN A 209 -10.61 22.88 25.54
CA ASN A 209 -10.76 22.30 24.22
C ASN A 209 -10.79 20.79 24.34
N THR A 210 -11.68 20.14 23.63
CA THR A 210 -11.73 18.67 23.50
C THR A 210 -11.87 18.28 22.06
N THR A 211 -11.23 17.18 21.67
CA THR A 211 -11.32 16.63 20.32
C THR A 211 -11.47 15.12 20.40
N LEU A 212 -12.42 14.59 19.65
CA LEU A 212 -12.65 13.16 19.47
C LEU A 212 -12.39 12.80 18.01
N ASN A 213 -11.51 11.83 17.78
CA ASN A 213 -11.24 11.27 16.47
C ASN A 213 -11.74 9.84 16.40
N PHE A 214 -12.46 9.52 15.36
CA PHE A 214 -12.91 8.19 15.03
C PHE A 214 -12.52 7.87 13.59
N SER A 215 -11.93 6.70 13.36
CA SER A 215 -11.65 6.20 12.02
C SER A 215 -11.96 4.72 11.91
N ARG A 216 -12.44 4.34 10.73
CA ARG A 216 -12.64 2.93 10.37
C ARG A 216 -12.17 2.73 8.94
N ASN A 217 -11.23 1.81 8.75
CA ASN A 217 -10.78 1.36 7.44
C ASN A 217 -11.19 -0.09 7.19
N LYS A 218 -11.62 -0.39 5.97
CA LYS A 218 -11.77 -1.75 5.46
C LYS A 218 -10.79 -1.93 4.31
N ASN A 219 -9.87 -2.86 4.49
CA ASN A 219 -8.99 -3.32 3.43
C ASN A 219 -9.56 -4.61 2.82
N GLU A 220 -9.48 -4.76 1.49
CA GLU A 220 -9.97 -5.94 0.81
C GLU A 220 -9.18 -6.19 -0.49
N VAL A 221 -8.72 -7.41 -0.65
CA VAL A 221 -8.12 -7.90 -1.90
C VAL A 221 -9.25 -8.18 -2.88
N LYS A 222 -9.50 -7.27 -3.82
CA LYS A 222 -10.60 -7.40 -4.80
C LYS A 222 -10.29 -8.39 -5.90
N LYS A 223 -9.02 -8.47 -6.28
CA LYS A 223 -8.54 -9.40 -7.31
C LYS A 223 -7.04 -9.59 -7.12
N LEU A 224 -6.56 -10.79 -7.35
CA LEU A 224 -5.12 -11.09 -7.43
C LEU A 224 -4.69 -11.18 -8.90
N HIS A 225 -4.44 -12.34 -9.41
CA HIS A 225 -4.09 -12.62 -10.80
C HIS A 225 -5.12 -13.57 -11.38
N ASP A 226 -5.33 -13.56 -12.70
CA ASP A 226 -6.36 -14.42 -13.32
C ASP A 226 -6.16 -15.93 -13.03
N ASP A 227 -4.89 -16.33 -12.86
CA ASP A 227 -4.52 -17.72 -12.60
C ASP A 227 -4.28 -18.01 -11.11
N LEU A 228 -4.45 -17.03 -10.20
CA LEU A 228 -4.11 -17.16 -8.79
C LEU A 228 -5.24 -16.63 -7.90
N ALA A 229 -5.97 -17.53 -7.29
CA ALA A 229 -6.98 -17.17 -6.27
C ALA A 229 -6.37 -16.86 -4.91
N SER A 230 -5.16 -17.33 -4.65
CA SER A 230 -4.41 -17.03 -3.41
C SER A 230 -2.93 -17.28 -3.59
N PHE A 231 -2.08 -16.60 -2.81
CA PHE A 231 -0.65 -16.91 -2.68
C PHE A 231 -0.10 -16.52 -1.31
N ILE A 232 1.00 -17.16 -0.92
CA ILE A 232 1.73 -16.85 0.30
C ILE A 232 2.69 -15.72 -0.01
N GLN A 233 2.65 -14.66 0.81
CA GLN A 233 3.54 -13.52 0.68
C GLN A 233 4.69 -13.63 1.68
N GLY A 234 5.91 -13.65 1.18
CA GLY A 234 7.13 -13.79 1.99
C GLY A 234 7.44 -15.22 2.38
N ASP A 235 8.49 -15.36 3.17
CA ASP A 235 8.88 -16.65 3.73
C ASP A 235 7.91 -17.07 4.82
N GLU A 236 7.82 -18.37 5.06
CA GLU A 236 7.12 -18.89 6.23
C GLU A 236 7.71 -18.26 7.50
N GLY A 237 6.86 -17.84 8.43
CA GLY A 237 7.28 -17.18 9.66
C GLY A 237 8.29 -18.03 10.46
N PHE A 238 8.93 -17.42 11.42
CA PHE A 238 10.06 -17.94 12.20
C PHE A 238 9.96 -19.38 12.71
N SER A 239 8.76 -19.95 12.76
CA SER A 239 8.50 -21.30 13.23
C SER A 239 7.70 -22.15 12.24
N SER A 240 7.52 -21.70 11.00
CA SER A 240 6.55 -22.27 10.05
C SER A 240 5.13 -22.44 10.64
N SER A 241 4.85 -21.75 11.74
CA SER A 241 3.58 -21.85 12.45
C SER A 241 2.52 -20.95 11.88
N TYR A 242 2.93 -19.91 11.13
CA TYR A 242 2.01 -18.98 10.47
C TYR A 242 2.58 -18.47 9.15
N THR A 243 1.71 -18.11 8.24
CA THR A 243 2.04 -17.50 6.95
C THR A 243 1.15 -16.30 6.70
N MET A 244 1.67 -15.28 6.03
CA MET A 244 0.84 -14.23 5.46
C MET A 244 0.33 -14.72 4.11
N ARG A 245 -0.99 -14.80 3.96
CA ARG A 245 -1.62 -15.29 2.75
C ARG A 245 -2.59 -14.26 2.20
N LEU A 246 -2.41 -13.94 0.94
CA LEU A 246 -3.34 -13.10 0.19
C LEU A 246 -4.39 -13.99 -0.47
N VAL A 247 -5.65 -13.69 -0.23
CA VAL A 247 -6.80 -14.41 -0.79
C VAL A 247 -7.80 -13.40 -1.33
N GLU A 248 -8.38 -13.64 -2.49
CA GLU A 248 -9.45 -12.79 -3.02
C GLU A 248 -10.63 -12.73 -2.03
N GLY A 249 -11.12 -11.52 -1.76
CA GLY A 249 -12.14 -11.24 -0.75
C GLY A 249 -11.62 -11.15 0.69
N GLY A 250 -10.37 -11.56 0.95
CA GLY A 250 -9.69 -11.39 2.23
C GLY A 250 -9.09 -10.00 2.41
N SER A 251 -8.41 -9.78 3.53
CA SER A 251 -7.67 -8.56 3.81
C SER A 251 -6.20 -8.73 3.39
N PHE A 252 -5.57 -7.63 2.96
CA PHE A 252 -4.13 -7.62 2.76
C PHE A 252 -3.44 -7.69 4.13
N GLY A 253 -2.69 -8.77 4.34
CA GLY A 253 -2.06 -9.03 5.63
C GLY A 253 -2.83 -10.00 6.54
N ASP A 254 -3.81 -10.72 6.01
CA ASP A 254 -4.42 -11.83 6.73
C ASP A 254 -3.35 -12.87 7.09
N ILE A 255 -3.32 -13.25 8.37
CA ILE A 255 -2.41 -14.25 8.90
C ILE A 255 -3.14 -15.58 8.98
N TYR A 256 -2.50 -16.62 8.46
CA TYR A 256 -2.98 -17.99 8.49
C TYR A 256 -2.02 -18.81 9.35
N GLY A 257 -2.55 -19.50 10.33
CA GLY A 257 -1.79 -20.35 11.23
C GLY A 257 -2.32 -21.79 11.24
N LYS A 258 -1.55 -22.68 11.80
CA LYS A 258 -2.00 -24.04 12.10
C LYS A 258 -3.04 -23.97 13.21
N ALA A 259 -4.11 -24.77 13.08
CA ALA A 259 -5.14 -24.88 14.09
C ALA A 259 -5.33 -26.34 14.49
N PHE A 260 -5.74 -26.57 15.73
CA PHE A 260 -6.09 -27.90 16.19
C PHE A 260 -7.50 -28.28 15.74
N GLU A 261 -7.66 -29.54 15.34
CA GLU A 261 -8.96 -30.11 15.05
C GLU A 261 -9.84 -30.07 16.29
N ARG A 262 -11.10 -29.70 16.09
CA ARG A 262 -12.10 -29.62 17.18
C ARG A 262 -13.30 -30.50 16.84
N ASP A 263 -13.81 -31.17 17.84
CA ASP A 263 -15.04 -31.93 17.71
C ASP A 263 -16.28 -31.01 17.60
N LYS A 264 -17.45 -31.62 17.44
CA LYS A 264 -18.74 -30.92 17.35
C LYS A 264 -19.10 -30.08 18.58
N TYR A 265 -18.41 -30.27 19.69
CA TYR A 265 -18.60 -29.51 20.93
C TYR A 265 -17.52 -28.45 21.15
N GLY A 266 -16.54 -28.33 20.21
CA GLY A 266 -15.45 -27.38 20.28
C GLY A 266 -14.24 -27.86 21.09
N ALA A 267 -14.23 -29.10 21.59
CA ALA A 267 -13.09 -29.68 22.29
C ALA A 267 -11.99 -30.09 21.28
N ILE A 268 -10.71 -29.96 21.69
CA ILE A 268 -9.57 -30.37 20.86
C ILE A 268 -9.57 -31.89 20.71
N VAL A 269 -9.43 -32.36 19.49
CA VAL A 269 -9.27 -33.79 19.16
C VAL A 269 -7.82 -34.21 19.34
N TYR A 270 -7.62 -35.35 20.04
CA TYR A 270 -6.30 -35.92 20.29
C TYR A 270 -6.09 -37.17 19.45
N GLY A 271 -4.88 -37.34 18.93
CA GLY A 271 -4.45 -38.55 18.24
C GLY A 271 -4.28 -39.75 19.18
N ARG A 272 -4.01 -40.93 18.61
CA ARG A 272 -3.71 -42.14 19.40
C ARG A 272 -2.42 -42.03 20.20
N ASP A 273 -1.54 -41.09 19.84
CA ASP A 273 -0.30 -40.74 20.52
C ASP A 273 -0.51 -39.75 21.67
N GLY A 274 -1.74 -39.32 21.92
CA GLY A 274 -2.09 -38.32 22.95
C GLY A 274 -1.75 -36.89 22.58
N LEU A 275 -1.33 -36.60 21.33
CA LEU A 275 -1.06 -35.24 20.87
C LEU A 275 -2.29 -34.62 20.21
N PRO A 276 -2.48 -33.30 20.33
CA PRO A 276 -3.52 -32.59 19.59
C PRO A 276 -3.38 -32.81 18.09
N GLN A 277 -4.47 -33.17 17.42
CA GLN A 277 -4.49 -33.30 15.96
C GLN A 277 -4.56 -31.89 15.33
N GLU A 278 -3.67 -31.63 14.36
CA GLU A 278 -3.76 -30.44 13.53
C GLU A 278 -4.79 -30.66 12.41
N ILE A 279 -5.51 -29.61 12.04
CA ILE A 279 -6.36 -29.60 10.85
C ILE A 279 -5.49 -29.94 9.65
N GLY A 280 -5.88 -30.96 8.89
CA GLY A 280 -5.06 -31.59 7.84
C GLY A 280 -4.30 -30.64 6.95
N SER A 281 -3.18 -31.10 6.44
CA SER A 281 -2.20 -30.33 5.67
C SER A 281 -2.87 -29.52 4.54
N GLY A 282 -2.91 -28.21 4.68
CA GLY A 282 -3.52 -27.27 3.74
C GLY A 282 -4.68 -26.46 4.29
N ASN A 283 -5.27 -26.82 5.42
CA ASN A 283 -6.29 -26.04 6.08
C ASN A 283 -5.66 -25.22 7.21
N THR A 284 -5.43 -23.96 6.95
CA THR A 284 -5.00 -22.99 7.95
C THR A 284 -6.21 -22.19 8.41
N ALA A 285 -6.39 -22.02 9.72
CA ALA A 285 -7.40 -21.14 10.25
C ALA A 285 -6.95 -19.69 10.10
N LYS A 286 -7.87 -18.83 9.72
CA LYS A 286 -7.65 -17.39 9.72
C LYS A 286 -7.62 -16.92 11.16
N GLY A 287 -6.53 -16.27 11.57
CA GLY A 287 -6.38 -15.65 12.89
C GLY A 287 -7.10 -14.31 13.01
#